data_d0899bd2c9c69745c4fdd44fbbf70c49
#
_entry.id   d0899bd2c9c69745c4fdd44fbbf70c49
#
_cell.length_a   1.000
_cell.length_b   1.000
_cell.length_c   1.000
_cell.angle_alpha   90.00
_cell.angle_beta   90.00
_cell.angle_gamma   90.00
#
_symmetry.space_group_name_H-M   'P 1'
#
loop_
_entity.id
_entity.type
_entity.pdbx_description
1 polymer ?
#
loop_
_entity_poly.entity_id
_entity_poly.type
_entity_poly.pdbx_seq_one_letter_code
_entity_poly.pdbx_strand_id
1 'polypeptide(L)'
;MHHADGIILCSIENEWEMLKSYLSYGKLIAYNEYNEDQSVSMIRAKQYEGFYKATEYLLSKEKRGIAYCTGRKGFSTKDTLELLRLKSRDNARTPMQWSTEKNAGFSEAEPWIAVNDNYKTINAEASVKAPKFVFSYYKKLVQLCHEVPVITDGVYKLLDADNEKVYTYLRKNEDETLLVICNFTKETIVYPVGDFVEASQGTLFISNYDDAPQQYADAIELKPYGAYVYEIK
;
A
#
# COMPACT_ATOMS: atom_id res chain seq x y z
N MET A 1 23.08 9.26 30.24
CA MET A 1 23.13 9.20 28.76
C MET A 1 21.77 9.63 28.25
N HIS A 2 21.71 10.75 27.53
CA HIS A 2 20.48 11.14 26.84
C HIS A 2 20.41 10.36 25.52
N HIS A 3 19.39 9.54 25.37
CA HIS A 3 19.21 8.73 24.17
C HIS A 3 18.19 9.32 23.19
N ALA A 4 17.49 10.40 23.57
CA ALA A 4 16.55 11.12 22.72
C ALA A 4 16.39 12.57 23.19
N ASP A 5 16.24 13.51 22.23
CA ASP A 5 16.02 14.94 22.50
C ASP A 5 14.54 15.27 22.76
N GLY A 6 13.64 14.34 22.47
CA GLY A 6 12.20 14.44 22.68
C GLY A 6 11.46 13.14 22.37
N ILE A 7 10.24 13.03 22.85
CA ILE A 7 9.36 11.87 22.66
C ILE A 7 8.05 12.34 22.07
N ILE A 8 7.60 11.66 21.01
CA ILE A 8 6.28 11.85 20.41
C ILE A 8 5.41 10.65 20.76
N LEU A 9 4.33 10.89 21.49
CA LEU A 9 3.35 9.87 21.86
C LEU A 9 2.28 9.83 20.77
N CYS A 10 2.24 8.75 19.97
CA CYS A 10 1.23 8.55 18.91
C CYS A 10 -0.02 7.83 19.43
N SER A 11 0.07 7.18 20.58
CA SER A 11 -1.03 6.51 21.29
C SER A 11 -0.71 6.47 22.78
N ILE A 12 -1.68 6.76 23.62
CA ILE A 12 -1.52 6.73 25.09
C ILE A 12 -2.30 5.50 25.60
N GLU A 13 -1.57 4.41 25.84
CA GLU A 13 -2.13 3.17 26.40
C GLU A 13 -1.87 3.06 27.92
N ASN A 14 -0.92 3.82 28.44
CA ASN A 14 -0.56 3.85 29.85
C ASN A 14 -1.23 5.01 30.59
N GLU A 15 -1.27 4.92 31.93
CA GLU A 15 -1.77 6.00 32.75
C GLU A 15 -0.90 7.26 32.57
N TRP A 16 -1.55 8.40 32.45
CA TRP A 16 -0.89 9.69 32.21
C TRP A 16 0.17 10.03 33.25
N GLU A 17 -0.08 9.73 34.51
CA GLU A 17 0.87 9.99 35.62
C GLU A 17 2.20 9.23 35.44
N MET A 18 2.17 8.04 34.83
CA MET A 18 3.39 7.31 34.49
C MET A 18 4.18 8.04 33.40
N LEU A 19 3.49 8.58 32.40
CA LEU A 19 4.13 9.27 31.28
C LEU A 19 4.75 10.61 31.70
N LYS A 20 4.22 11.28 32.71
CA LYS A 20 4.79 12.51 33.26
C LYS A 20 6.24 12.36 33.75
N SER A 21 6.61 11.19 34.21
CA SER A 21 7.99 10.93 34.67
C SER A 21 9.02 11.17 33.56
N TYR A 22 8.64 11.02 32.30
CA TYR A 22 9.52 11.24 31.15
C TYR A 22 9.76 12.72 30.82
N LEU A 23 8.97 13.65 31.35
CA LEU A 23 9.18 15.09 31.17
C LEU A 23 10.53 15.56 31.71
N SER A 24 11.09 14.86 32.70
CA SER A 24 12.42 15.14 33.25
C SER A 24 13.56 14.79 32.27
N TYR A 25 13.31 13.98 31.26
CA TYR A 25 14.32 13.52 30.30
C TYR A 25 14.30 14.27 28.97
N GLY A 26 13.24 15.02 28.68
CA GLY A 26 13.13 15.76 27.43
C GLY A 26 11.72 16.29 27.16
N LYS A 27 11.53 16.86 25.97
CA LYS A 27 10.22 17.36 25.55
C LYS A 27 9.29 16.22 25.17
N LEU A 28 8.05 16.28 25.67
CA LEU A 28 7.00 15.35 25.36
C LEU A 28 5.95 16.04 24.47
N ILE A 29 5.56 15.39 23.38
CA ILE A 29 4.52 15.86 22.47
C ILE A 29 3.50 14.74 22.31
N ALA A 30 2.23 15.02 22.57
CA ALA A 30 1.14 14.09 22.31
C ALA A 30 0.51 14.37 20.93
N TYR A 31 0.37 13.34 20.11
CA TYR A 31 -0.22 13.42 18.78
C TYR A 31 -1.59 12.73 18.77
N ASN A 32 -2.63 13.48 18.39
CA ASN A 32 -4.03 12.99 18.33
C ASN A 32 -4.62 12.52 19.67
N GLU A 33 -3.95 12.77 20.77
CA GLU A 33 -4.44 12.45 22.12
C GLU A 33 -4.94 13.71 22.85
N TYR A 34 -5.86 13.53 23.78
CA TYR A 34 -6.34 14.63 24.62
C TYR A 34 -5.89 14.45 26.06
N ASN A 35 -5.30 15.50 26.60
CA ASN A 35 -5.02 15.62 28.02
C ASN A 35 -5.18 17.07 28.45
N GLU A 36 -5.65 17.31 29.67
CA GLU A 36 -5.81 18.66 30.25
C GLU A 36 -4.49 19.24 30.81
N ASP A 37 -3.45 18.42 30.85
CA ASP A 37 -2.14 18.80 31.35
C ASP A 37 -1.42 19.74 30.36
N GLN A 38 -1.23 20.98 30.76
CA GLN A 38 -0.58 22.02 29.95
C GLN A 38 0.96 21.87 29.85
N SER A 39 1.55 20.94 30.60
CA SER A 39 3.01 20.70 30.57
C SER A 39 3.46 19.97 29.29
N VAL A 40 2.52 19.44 28.52
CA VAL A 40 2.80 18.68 27.29
C VAL A 40 2.20 19.38 26.07
N SER A 41 3.01 19.57 25.06
CA SER A 41 2.53 20.10 23.79
C SER A 41 1.66 19.05 23.08
N MET A 42 0.47 19.46 22.63
CA MET A 42 -0.46 18.57 21.93
C MET A 42 -0.66 19.04 20.49
N ILE A 43 -0.50 18.10 19.57
CA ILE A 43 -0.83 18.28 18.14
C ILE A 43 -2.06 17.45 17.84
N ARG A 44 -3.17 18.07 17.52
CA ARG A 44 -4.43 17.37 17.23
C ARG A 44 -5.19 18.02 16.08
N ALA A 45 -5.93 17.20 15.33
CA ALA A 45 -6.93 17.71 14.41
C ALA A 45 -8.10 18.33 15.21
N LYS A 46 -8.76 19.35 14.67
CA LYS A 46 -10.00 19.90 15.22
C LYS A 46 -11.17 18.92 14.98
N GLN A 47 -11.13 17.79 15.69
CA GLN A 47 -12.05 16.66 15.48
C GLN A 47 -13.51 17.08 15.64
N TYR A 48 -13.82 17.87 16.69
CA TYR A 48 -15.19 18.36 16.91
C TYR A 48 -15.71 19.15 15.70
N GLU A 49 -14.91 20.11 15.22
CA GLU A 49 -15.31 20.95 14.09
C GLU A 49 -15.44 20.13 12.79
N GLY A 50 -14.53 19.17 12.58
CA GLY A 50 -14.59 18.25 11.46
C GLY A 50 -15.85 17.37 11.49
N PHE A 51 -16.18 16.83 12.68
CA PHE A 51 -17.37 16.04 12.89
C PHE A 51 -18.65 16.84 12.73
N TYR A 52 -18.70 18.05 13.29
CA TYR A 52 -19.84 18.94 13.15
C TYR A 52 -20.15 19.23 11.68
N LYS A 53 -19.15 19.64 10.91
CA LYS A 53 -19.29 19.91 9.47
C LYS A 53 -19.69 18.67 8.67
N ALA A 54 -19.13 17.51 8.98
CA ALA A 54 -19.49 16.26 8.30
C ALA A 54 -20.95 15.88 8.59
N THR A 55 -21.39 16.02 9.84
CA THR A 55 -22.77 15.75 10.23
C THR A 55 -23.75 16.73 9.59
N GLU A 56 -23.43 18.02 9.60
CA GLU A 56 -24.22 19.06 8.95
C GLU A 56 -24.36 18.81 7.44
N TYR A 57 -23.26 18.41 6.77
CA TYR A 57 -23.27 18.01 5.37
C TYR A 57 -24.21 16.82 5.11
N LEU A 58 -24.16 15.77 5.94
CA LEU A 58 -25.02 14.60 5.79
C LEU A 58 -26.49 14.96 6.02
N LEU A 59 -26.79 15.80 6.99
CA LEU A 59 -28.14 16.29 7.24
C LEU A 59 -28.67 17.15 6.09
N SER A 60 -27.82 18.01 5.49
CA SER A 60 -28.19 18.80 4.32
C SER A 60 -28.51 17.95 3.08
N LYS A 61 -28.02 16.69 3.07
CA LYS A 61 -28.36 15.67 2.06
C LYS A 61 -29.51 14.77 2.47
N GLU A 62 -30.32 15.20 3.45
CA GLU A 62 -31.48 14.46 3.99
C GLU A 62 -31.15 13.06 4.57
N LYS A 63 -29.86 12.80 4.89
CA LYS A 63 -29.44 11.56 5.52
C LYS A 63 -29.72 11.63 7.02
N ARG A 64 -30.78 10.96 7.47
CA ARG A 64 -31.21 10.97 8.87
C ARG A 64 -30.69 9.77 9.68
N GLY A 65 -30.31 8.69 9.01
CA GLY A 65 -29.67 7.53 9.66
C GLY A 65 -28.14 7.71 9.63
N ILE A 66 -27.61 8.50 10.57
CA ILE A 66 -26.16 8.74 10.66
C ILE A 66 -25.59 7.87 11.76
N ALA A 67 -24.63 6.99 11.42
CA ALA A 67 -23.89 6.18 12.38
C ALA A 67 -22.49 6.75 12.59
N TYR A 68 -22.07 6.88 13.84
CA TYR A 68 -20.74 7.27 14.26
C TYR A 68 -19.94 6.06 14.72
N CYS A 69 -18.89 5.73 14.00
CA CYS A 69 -18.01 4.61 14.33
C CYS A 69 -16.78 5.08 15.12
N THR A 70 -16.69 4.75 16.40
CA THR A 70 -15.48 4.95 17.21
C THR A 70 -14.87 3.60 17.59
N GLY A 71 -13.57 3.57 17.82
CA GLY A 71 -12.87 2.35 18.24
C GLY A 71 -13.25 1.82 19.64
N ARG A 72 -14.16 2.47 20.34
CA ARG A 72 -14.56 2.10 21.73
C ARG A 72 -16.07 2.11 21.88
N LYS A 73 -16.69 0.92 21.89
CA LYS A 73 -18.06 0.52 22.30
C LYS A 73 -19.24 0.75 21.33
N GLY A 74 -19.93 -0.36 21.10
CA GLY A 74 -21.37 -0.47 20.93
C GLY A 74 -21.92 -0.15 19.55
N PHE A 75 -21.91 -1.13 18.66
CA PHE A 75 -22.60 -1.02 17.38
C PHE A 75 -23.72 -2.06 17.25
N SER A 76 -24.87 -1.61 16.81
CA SER A 76 -25.90 -2.46 16.24
C SER A 76 -26.68 -1.70 15.18
N THR A 77 -26.17 -1.64 13.96
CA THR A 77 -26.95 -1.35 12.77
C THR A 77 -26.35 -2.11 11.59
N LYS A 78 -27.20 -2.53 10.67
CA LYS A 78 -26.85 -3.30 9.47
C LYS A 78 -25.74 -2.62 8.64
N ASP A 79 -25.75 -1.29 8.56
CA ASP A 79 -24.78 -0.47 7.81
C ASP A 79 -23.40 -0.47 8.47
N THR A 80 -23.34 -0.58 9.80
CA THR A 80 -22.09 -0.66 10.55
C THR A 80 -21.42 -2.01 10.36
N LEU A 81 -22.20 -3.09 10.32
CA LEU A 81 -21.67 -4.44 10.02
C LEU A 81 -21.10 -4.51 8.61
N GLU A 82 -21.70 -3.82 7.66
CA GLU A 82 -21.18 -3.76 6.29
C GLU A 82 -19.88 -2.94 6.19
N LEU A 83 -19.79 -1.82 6.90
CA LEU A 83 -18.54 -1.06 7.01
C LEU A 83 -17.43 -1.83 7.70
N LEU A 84 -17.74 -2.57 8.76
CA LEU A 84 -16.78 -3.47 9.41
C LEU A 84 -16.35 -4.59 8.47
N ARG A 85 -17.28 -5.17 7.71
CA ARG A 85 -16.96 -6.18 6.70
C ARG A 85 -16.00 -5.66 5.63
N LEU A 86 -16.13 -4.41 5.20
CA LEU A 86 -15.31 -3.81 4.16
C LEU A 86 -13.97 -3.26 4.67
N LYS A 87 -13.92 -2.78 5.92
CA LYS A 87 -12.77 -2.02 6.45
C LYS A 87 -12.18 -2.57 7.74
N SER A 88 -12.68 -3.71 8.25
CA SER A 88 -12.12 -4.31 9.45
C SER A 88 -10.68 -4.74 9.24
N ARG A 89 -9.85 -4.50 10.26
CA ARG A 89 -8.46 -4.96 10.31
C ARG A 89 -8.36 -6.48 10.11
N ASP A 90 -9.35 -7.23 10.53
CA ASP A 90 -9.36 -8.69 10.45
C ASP A 90 -9.49 -9.20 9.01
N ASN A 91 -9.97 -8.38 8.08
CA ASN A 91 -9.99 -8.72 6.65
C ASN A 91 -8.59 -8.98 6.08
N ALA A 92 -7.56 -8.28 6.61
CA ALA A 92 -6.17 -8.46 6.22
C ALA A 92 -5.43 -9.52 7.07
N ARG A 93 -6.14 -10.13 8.05
CA ARG A 93 -5.56 -11.09 9.02
C ARG A 93 -6.17 -12.47 8.92
N THR A 94 -6.92 -12.75 7.86
CA THR A 94 -7.46 -14.07 7.59
C THR A 94 -6.35 -15.11 7.52
N PRO A 95 -6.62 -16.37 7.93
CA PRO A 95 -5.67 -17.46 7.81
C PRO A 95 -5.09 -17.59 6.40
N MET A 96 -3.80 -17.88 6.30
CA MET A 96 -3.16 -18.13 5.01
C MET A 96 -3.78 -19.34 4.33
N GLN A 97 -4.14 -19.17 3.06
CA GLN A 97 -4.74 -20.22 2.24
C GLN A 97 -3.63 -21.07 1.60
N TRP A 98 -3.21 -22.15 2.27
CA TRP A 98 -2.14 -23.00 1.78
C TRP A 98 -2.61 -23.99 0.69
N SER A 99 -3.80 -24.59 0.89
CA SER A 99 -4.33 -25.63 0.00
C SER A 99 -5.85 -25.61 -0.04
N THR A 100 -6.43 -26.58 -0.76
CA THR A 100 -7.88 -26.84 -0.78
C THR A 100 -8.38 -27.67 0.41
N GLU A 101 -7.50 -28.10 1.29
CA GLU A 101 -7.79 -28.90 2.47
C GLU A 101 -8.65 -28.15 3.50
N LYS A 102 -9.12 -28.88 4.52
CA LYS A 102 -9.87 -28.29 5.64
C LYS A 102 -9.13 -27.08 6.23
N ASN A 103 -9.86 -26.02 6.53
CA ASN A 103 -9.31 -24.75 7.02
C ASN A 103 -8.20 -24.18 6.11
N ALA A 104 -8.31 -24.42 4.79
CA ALA A 104 -7.30 -24.02 3.79
C ALA A 104 -5.89 -24.59 4.04
N GLY A 105 -5.77 -25.72 4.74
CA GLY A 105 -4.49 -26.29 5.16
C GLY A 105 -3.74 -25.46 6.21
N PHE A 106 -4.40 -24.47 6.81
CA PHE A 106 -3.79 -23.56 7.79
C PHE A 106 -3.66 -24.22 9.18
N SER A 107 -4.69 -24.94 9.62
CA SER A 107 -4.76 -25.52 10.96
C SER A 107 -5.73 -26.71 10.99
N GLU A 108 -5.46 -27.69 11.83
CA GLU A 108 -6.39 -28.79 12.14
C GLU A 108 -7.55 -28.30 13.01
N ALA A 109 -7.27 -27.37 13.93
CA ALA A 109 -8.26 -26.69 14.74
C ALA A 109 -8.96 -25.57 13.96
N GLU A 110 -10.20 -25.26 14.33
CA GLU A 110 -10.94 -24.14 13.73
C GLU A 110 -10.26 -22.81 14.07
N PRO A 111 -9.88 -22.01 13.06
CA PRO A 111 -9.27 -20.72 13.28
C PRO A 111 -10.25 -19.72 13.89
N TRP A 112 -9.80 -18.90 14.83
CA TRP A 112 -10.63 -17.86 15.46
C TRP A 112 -11.05 -16.71 14.52
N ILE A 113 -10.30 -16.47 13.45
CA ILE A 113 -10.72 -15.66 12.30
C ILE A 113 -11.08 -16.64 11.18
N ALA A 114 -12.27 -16.49 10.61
CA ALA A 114 -12.73 -17.37 9.55
C ALA A 114 -11.81 -17.37 8.34
N VAL A 115 -11.61 -18.54 7.75
CA VAL A 115 -10.94 -18.68 6.45
C VAL A 115 -11.83 -18.08 5.37
N ASN A 116 -11.24 -17.40 4.39
CA ASN A 116 -11.99 -16.88 3.26
C ASN A 116 -12.47 -18.05 2.37
N ASP A 117 -13.73 -18.06 2.01
CA ASP A 117 -14.38 -19.16 1.27
C ASP A 117 -13.75 -19.44 -0.10
N ASN A 118 -13.03 -18.48 -0.65
CA ASN A 118 -12.37 -18.63 -1.95
C ASN A 118 -11.11 -19.52 -1.92
N TYR A 119 -10.68 -20.03 -0.75
CA TYR A 119 -9.49 -20.88 -0.63
C TYR A 119 -9.51 -22.12 -1.52
N LYS A 120 -10.70 -22.59 -1.91
CA LYS A 120 -10.85 -23.72 -2.81
C LYS A 120 -10.33 -23.45 -4.23
N THR A 121 -10.29 -22.20 -4.64
CA THR A 121 -9.82 -21.76 -5.96
C THR A 121 -8.57 -20.89 -5.90
N ILE A 122 -8.38 -20.14 -4.81
CA ILE A 122 -7.24 -19.25 -4.60
C ILE A 122 -6.47 -19.72 -3.37
N ASN A 123 -5.34 -20.35 -3.60
CA ASN A 123 -4.46 -20.84 -2.54
C ASN A 123 -3.00 -20.92 -3.00
N ALA A 124 -2.09 -21.09 -2.03
CA ALA A 124 -0.66 -21.13 -2.31
C ALA A 124 -0.27 -22.31 -3.20
N GLU A 125 -0.83 -23.50 -2.96
CA GLU A 125 -0.53 -24.71 -3.75
C GLU A 125 -0.87 -24.51 -5.24
N ALA A 126 -2.05 -23.97 -5.53
CA ALA A 126 -2.45 -23.66 -6.90
C ALA A 126 -1.56 -22.57 -7.51
N SER A 127 -1.21 -21.55 -6.73
CA SER A 127 -0.37 -20.42 -7.17
C SER A 127 1.06 -20.86 -7.51
N VAL A 128 1.63 -21.78 -6.72
CA VAL A 128 2.99 -22.31 -6.96
C VAL A 128 3.02 -23.20 -8.21
N LYS A 129 1.94 -23.98 -8.45
CA LYS A 129 1.85 -24.86 -9.61
C LYS A 129 1.54 -24.10 -10.91
N ALA A 130 0.97 -22.91 -10.84
CA ALA A 130 0.60 -22.12 -12.00
C ALA A 130 1.83 -21.39 -12.59
N PRO A 131 2.20 -21.63 -13.86
CA PRO A 131 3.39 -21.01 -14.45
C PRO A 131 3.26 -19.50 -14.66
N LYS A 132 2.03 -19.00 -14.77
CA LYS A 132 1.71 -17.58 -14.99
C LYS A 132 0.80 -17.05 -13.89
N PHE A 133 1.34 -16.91 -12.70
CA PHE A 133 0.62 -16.39 -11.55
C PHE A 133 1.42 -15.28 -10.85
N VAL A 134 0.77 -14.51 -10.02
CA VAL A 134 1.43 -13.43 -9.26
C VAL A 134 2.65 -13.98 -8.50
N PHE A 135 2.55 -15.17 -7.92
CA PHE A 135 3.66 -15.81 -7.22
C PHE A 135 4.89 -16.02 -8.13
N SER A 136 4.69 -16.59 -9.32
CA SER A 136 5.79 -16.87 -10.25
C SER A 136 6.44 -15.58 -10.77
N TYR A 137 5.64 -14.57 -11.03
CA TYR A 137 6.14 -13.24 -11.42
C TYR A 137 6.92 -12.57 -10.30
N TYR A 138 6.38 -12.58 -9.08
CA TYR A 138 7.04 -12.01 -7.91
C TYR A 138 8.35 -12.71 -7.58
N LYS A 139 8.37 -14.04 -7.65
CA LYS A 139 9.60 -14.84 -7.50
C LYS A 139 10.68 -14.41 -8.49
N LYS A 140 10.29 -14.19 -9.76
CA LYS A 140 11.21 -13.68 -10.79
C LYS A 140 11.73 -12.28 -10.46
N LEU A 141 10.86 -11.38 -9.99
CA LEU A 141 11.30 -10.03 -9.59
C LEU A 141 12.28 -10.07 -8.42
N VAL A 142 12.04 -10.91 -7.40
CA VAL A 142 12.97 -11.07 -6.28
C VAL A 142 14.33 -11.62 -6.76
N GLN A 143 14.31 -12.60 -7.66
CA GLN A 143 15.54 -13.13 -8.26
C GLN A 143 16.31 -12.03 -9.00
N LEU A 144 15.65 -11.22 -9.82
CA LEU A 144 16.27 -10.10 -10.53
C LEU A 144 16.88 -9.06 -9.56
N CYS A 145 16.26 -8.81 -8.42
CA CYS A 145 16.84 -7.93 -7.39
C CYS A 145 18.17 -8.45 -6.82
N HIS A 146 18.42 -9.77 -6.87
CA HIS A 146 19.67 -10.37 -6.42
C HIS A 146 20.72 -10.48 -7.54
N GLU A 147 20.28 -10.63 -8.79
CA GLU A 147 21.16 -10.92 -9.92
C GLU A 147 21.54 -9.67 -10.73
N VAL A 148 20.76 -8.60 -10.65
CA VAL A 148 20.91 -7.40 -11.50
C VAL A 148 21.18 -6.16 -10.64
N PRO A 149 22.45 -5.75 -10.49
CA PRO A 149 22.87 -4.68 -9.58
C PRO A 149 22.16 -3.34 -9.81
N VAL A 150 21.86 -2.98 -11.05
CA VAL A 150 21.18 -1.70 -11.35
C VAL A 150 19.80 -1.59 -10.70
N ILE A 151 19.14 -2.72 -10.40
CA ILE A 151 17.84 -2.72 -9.71
C ILE A 151 17.99 -2.27 -8.25
N THR A 152 19.06 -2.68 -7.56
CA THR A 152 19.32 -2.34 -6.15
C THR A 152 20.15 -1.09 -5.99
N ASP A 153 21.24 -0.99 -6.72
CA ASP A 153 22.28 0.02 -6.52
C ASP A 153 22.19 1.21 -7.49
N GLY A 154 21.39 1.08 -8.56
CA GLY A 154 21.21 2.13 -9.55
C GLY A 154 20.59 3.40 -8.97
N VAL A 155 21.01 4.54 -9.49
CA VAL A 155 20.39 5.84 -9.15
C VAL A 155 18.98 5.90 -9.72
N TYR A 156 18.05 6.31 -8.89
CA TYR A 156 16.66 6.53 -9.29
C TYR A 156 16.47 7.93 -9.88
N LYS A 157 15.79 8.03 -11.02
CA LYS A 157 15.36 9.30 -11.61
C LYS A 157 13.91 9.19 -12.06
N LEU A 158 13.02 9.93 -11.40
CA LEU A 158 11.62 10.05 -11.81
C LEU A 158 11.54 10.82 -13.14
N LEU A 159 10.73 10.30 -14.05
CA LEU A 159 10.32 10.96 -15.29
C LEU A 159 8.83 11.27 -15.20
N ASP A 160 8.34 12.25 -16.01
CA ASP A 160 6.92 12.56 -16.11
C ASP A 160 6.20 12.67 -14.75
N ALA A 161 6.75 13.51 -13.86
CA ALA A 161 6.36 13.57 -12.44
C ALA A 161 4.89 13.99 -12.22
N ASP A 162 4.29 14.70 -13.18
CA ASP A 162 2.92 15.21 -13.08
C ASP A 162 1.87 14.23 -13.65
N ASN A 163 2.28 13.07 -14.14
CA ASN A 163 1.39 12.08 -14.72
C ASN A 163 0.70 11.23 -13.65
N GLU A 164 -0.60 11.40 -13.49
CA GLU A 164 -1.38 10.65 -12.50
C GLU A 164 -1.76 9.22 -12.93
N LYS A 165 -1.52 8.86 -14.20
CA LYS A 165 -1.94 7.57 -14.78
C LYS A 165 -0.78 6.61 -15.01
N VAL A 166 0.37 7.15 -15.41
CA VAL A 166 1.56 6.37 -15.76
C VAL A 166 2.71 6.76 -14.86
N TYR A 167 3.35 5.78 -14.25
CA TYR A 167 4.53 5.98 -13.41
C TYR A 167 5.76 5.55 -14.18
N THR A 168 6.64 6.51 -14.48
CA THR A 168 7.83 6.27 -15.30
C THR A 168 9.08 6.74 -14.59
N TYR A 169 10.10 5.89 -14.57
CA TYR A 169 11.38 6.24 -13.97
C TYR A 169 12.55 5.46 -14.58
N LEU A 170 13.75 5.97 -14.34
CA LEU A 170 15.00 5.30 -14.66
C LEU A 170 15.65 4.73 -13.39
N ARG A 171 16.30 3.58 -13.57
CA ARG A 171 17.34 3.05 -12.67
C ARG A 171 18.63 2.97 -13.47
N LYS A 172 19.67 3.65 -13.03
CA LYS A 172 20.94 3.75 -13.77
C LYS A 172 22.14 3.55 -12.86
N ASN A 173 23.07 2.72 -13.28
CA ASN A 173 24.44 2.64 -12.75
C ASN A 173 25.47 2.94 -13.84
N GLU A 174 26.73 2.57 -13.65
CA GLU A 174 27.80 2.82 -14.62
C GLU A 174 27.65 1.99 -15.89
N ASP A 175 27.07 0.78 -15.78
CA ASP A 175 27.04 -0.22 -16.85
C ASP A 175 25.68 -0.29 -17.56
N GLU A 176 24.59 -0.05 -16.82
CA GLU A 176 23.24 -0.36 -17.27
C GLU A 176 22.25 0.77 -16.95
N THR A 177 21.24 0.90 -17.81
CA THR A 177 20.09 1.78 -17.55
C THR A 177 18.80 1.02 -17.81
N LEU A 178 17.91 0.98 -16.81
CA LEU A 178 16.58 0.42 -16.95
C LEU A 178 15.56 1.56 -16.96
N LEU A 179 14.69 1.54 -17.96
CA LEU A 179 13.49 2.36 -18.05
C LEU A 179 12.31 1.55 -17.57
N VAL A 180 11.64 2.01 -16.54
CA VAL A 180 10.44 1.38 -15.98
C VAL A 180 9.22 2.23 -16.29
N ILE A 181 8.18 1.61 -16.85
CA ILE A 181 6.93 2.27 -17.22
C ILE A 181 5.76 1.44 -16.70
N CYS A 182 4.93 2.01 -15.84
CA CYS A 182 3.79 1.32 -15.22
C CYS A 182 2.50 2.09 -15.44
N ASN A 183 1.52 1.45 -16.07
CA ASN A 183 0.17 1.99 -16.20
C ASN A 183 -0.68 1.59 -14.99
N PHE A 184 -1.10 2.55 -14.18
CA PHE A 184 -1.93 2.32 -12.98
C PHE A 184 -3.44 2.41 -13.24
N THR A 185 -3.85 2.38 -14.51
CA THR A 185 -5.25 2.49 -14.90
C THR A 185 -5.78 1.22 -15.56
N LYS A 186 -7.10 1.13 -15.67
CA LYS A 186 -7.80 0.09 -16.43
C LYS A 186 -7.90 0.39 -17.94
N GLU A 187 -7.33 1.50 -18.38
CA GLU A 187 -7.37 1.96 -19.76
C GLU A 187 -6.08 1.57 -20.49
N THR A 188 -6.17 1.36 -21.80
CA THR A 188 -5.01 1.30 -22.67
C THR A 188 -4.53 2.72 -22.93
N ILE A 189 -3.24 2.99 -22.75
CA ILE A 189 -2.64 4.31 -22.88
C ILE A 189 -1.52 4.26 -23.94
N VAL A 190 -1.54 5.15 -24.90
CA VAL A 190 -0.39 5.40 -25.78
C VAL A 190 0.52 6.41 -25.08
N TYR A 191 1.69 5.96 -24.64
CA TYR A 191 2.61 6.76 -23.84
C TYR A 191 3.81 7.23 -24.68
N PRO A 192 4.10 8.54 -24.74
CA PRO A 192 5.16 9.10 -25.56
C PRO A 192 6.52 8.97 -24.87
N VAL A 193 7.15 7.84 -24.98
CA VAL A 193 8.44 7.55 -24.34
C VAL A 193 9.53 8.51 -24.83
N GLY A 194 9.52 8.85 -26.11
CA GLY A 194 10.51 9.71 -26.76
C GLY A 194 10.60 11.12 -26.16
N ASP A 195 9.54 11.60 -25.52
CA ASP A 195 9.51 12.90 -24.85
C ASP A 195 10.40 12.92 -23.57
N PHE A 196 10.69 11.77 -23.02
CA PHE A 196 11.37 11.63 -21.71
C PHE A 196 12.75 10.96 -21.77
N VAL A 197 12.99 10.16 -22.80
CA VAL A 197 14.21 9.36 -22.95
C VAL A 197 14.78 9.52 -24.34
N GLU A 198 16.02 10.00 -24.44
CA GLU A 198 16.71 10.20 -25.72
C GLU A 198 17.06 8.90 -26.46
N ALA A 199 17.08 7.77 -25.73
CA ALA A 199 17.40 6.46 -26.31
C ALA A 199 16.20 5.95 -27.15
N SER A 200 16.37 5.91 -28.44
CA SER A 200 15.31 5.54 -29.41
C SER A 200 15.01 4.03 -29.46
N GLN A 201 15.78 3.18 -28.80
CA GLN A 201 15.62 1.72 -28.81
C GLN A 201 16.02 1.08 -27.49
N GLY A 202 15.03 0.65 -26.72
CA GLY A 202 15.22 -0.22 -25.57
C GLY A 202 14.82 -1.65 -25.88
N THR A 203 15.48 -2.61 -25.28
CA THR A 203 15.11 -4.03 -25.36
C THR A 203 14.29 -4.41 -24.13
N LEU A 204 13.17 -5.10 -24.33
CA LEU A 204 12.31 -5.54 -23.25
C LEU A 204 13.10 -6.44 -22.28
N PHE A 205 13.19 -5.99 -21.04
CA PHE A 205 13.84 -6.72 -19.95
C PHE A 205 12.84 -7.62 -19.22
N ILE A 206 11.68 -7.06 -18.82
CA ILE A 206 10.58 -7.81 -18.20
C ILE A 206 9.26 -7.06 -18.37
N SER A 207 8.17 -7.79 -18.48
CA SER A 207 6.79 -7.28 -18.42
C SER A 207 5.87 -8.28 -17.74
N ASN A 208 4.74 -7.82 -17.23
CA ASN A 208 3.64 -8.66 -16.77
C ASN A 208 2.71 -9.13 -17.92
N TYR A 209 2.96 -8.68 -19.15
CA TYR A 209 2.28 -9.12 -20.36
C TYR A 209 3.23 -9.90 -21.26
N ASP A 210 2.81 -11.10 -21.73
CA ASP A 210 3.64 -11.95 -22.61
C ASP A 210 3.86 -11.36 -24.00
N ASP A 211 2.89 -10.60 -24.48
CA ASP A 211 2.89 -9.94 -25.79
C ASP A 211 3.38 -8.48 -25.73
N ALA A 212 4.13 -8.14 -24.69
CA ALA A 212 4.77 -6.84 -24.58
C ALA A 212 5.74 -6.62 -25.77
N PRO A 213 5.78 -5.40 -26.35
CA PRO A 213 6.71 -5.08 -27.41
C PRO A 213 8.16 -5.35 -26.99
N GLN A 214 8.92 -6.07 -27.81
CA GLN A 214 10.32 -6.36 -27.55
C GLN A 214 11.21 -5.11 -27.62
N GLN A 215 10.78 -4.11 -28.36
CA GLN A 215 11.39 -2.80 -28.48
C GLN A 215 10.30 -1.73 -28.44
N TYR A 216 10.64 -0.56 -27.95
CA TYR A 216 9.76 0.61 -28.06
C TYR A 216 10.33 1.58 -29.08
N ALA A 217 9.43 2.35 -29.71
CA ALA A 217 9.77 3.51 -30.54
C ALA A 217 9.48 4.79 -29.75
N ASP A 218 9.17 5.89 -30.43
CA ASP A 218 8.83 7.17 -29.79
C ASP A 218 7.63 7.10 -28.83
N ALA A 219 6.74 6.11 -29.07
CA ALA A 219 5.60 5.86 -28.21
C ALA A 219 5.41 4.34 -27.99
N ILE A 220 4.81 4.00 -26.85
CA ILE A 220 4.46 2.63 -26.47
C ILE A 220 2.98 2.54 -26.07
N GLU A 221 2.30 1.48 -26.54
CA GLU A 221 0.96 1.15 -26.07
C GLU A 221 1.06 0.38 -24.74
N LEU A 222 0.57 0.99 -23.67
CA LEU A 222 0.53 0.41 -22.34
C LEU A 222 -0.84 -0.21 -22.10
N LYS A 223 -0.89 -1.53 -21.91
CA LYS A 223 -2.11 -2.25 -21.55
C LYS A 223 -2.58 -1.88 -20.13
N PRO A 224 -3.86 -2.13 -19.79
CA PRO A 224 -4.37 -1.93 -18.44
C PRO A 224 -3.48 -2.58 -17.37
N TYR A 225 -3.07 -1.81 -16.36
CA TYR A 225 -2.16 -2.28 -15.30
C TYR A 225 -0.87 -2.94 -15.80
N GLY A 226 -0.42 -2.54 -17.00
CA GLY A 226 0.81 -3.03 -17.61
C GLY A 226 2.04 -2.45 -16.93
N ALA A 227 3.01 -3.29 -16.66
CA ALA A 227 4.34 -2.91 -16.18
C ALA A 227 5.39 -3.41 -17.18
N TYR A 228 6.20 -2.49 -17.68
CA TYR A 228 7.20 -2.72 -18.71
C TYR A 228 8.53 -2.19 -18.21
N VAL A 229 9.56 -3.00 -18.34
CA VAL A 229 10.94 -2.59 -18.08
C VAL A 229 11.77 -2.83 -19.32
N TYR A 230 12.45 -1.81 -19.77
CA TYR A 230 13.36 -1.88 -20.91
C TYR A 230 14.78 -1.57 -20.47
N GLU A 231 15.72 -2.36 -20.96
CA GLU A 231 17.12 -1.98 -20.93
C GLU A 231 17.39 -1.00 -22.07
N ILE A 232 17.92 0.16 -21.72
CA ILE A 232 18.27 1.22 -22.69
C ILE A 232 19.80 1.43 -22.69
N LYS A 233 20.34 1.63 -23.88
CA LYS A 233 21.79 1.81 -24.09
C LYS A 233 22.11 3.25 -24.40
#